data_684de1c4dc6798d11c01764594696376
#
_entry.id   684de1c4dc6798d11c01764594696376
#
_cell.length_a   1.000
_cell.length_b   1.000
_cell.length_c   1.000
_cell.angle_alpha   90.00
_cell.angle_beta   90.00
_cell.angle_gamma   90.00
#
_symmetry.space_group_name_H-M   'P 1'
#
loop_
_entity.id
_entity.type
_entity.pdbx_description
1 polymer ?
#
loop_
_entity_poly.entity_id
_entity_poly.type
_entity_poly.pdbx_seq_one_letter_code
_entity_poly.pdbx_strand_id
1 'polypeptide(L)'
;MKTELEEKLKSIECLLRGMSEDERLSTLNIIRSRLHELSPFKDEPVDCVLWIKASKLKANEYNPNIMAPTEQRLLYTSLLTEGYTQPVVATKGLKSFTVVDGYHRMQQGKHKPVLRERLKGYLPVVILHHESGGEGERRAATVRHNRARGQHAVAAMSELVRDLSRLGWSDERTAKELGMDKDEVLRLKQISGLAEMFGDESFSEAWTVE
;
A
#
# COMPACT_ATOMS: atom_id res chain seq x y z
N MET A 1 -20.60 31.05 -18.81
CA MET A 1 -19.60 30.07 -18.32
C MET A 1 -19.91 29.55 -16.93
N LYS A 2 -19.94 30.38 -15.84
CA LYS A 2 -20.33 29.89 -14.49
C LYS A 2 -21.73 29.27 -14.46
N THR A 3 -22.73 29.94 -14.98
CA THR A 3 -24.15 29.50 -15.01
C THR A 3 -24.32 28.19 -15.81
N GLU A 4 -23.68 28.09 -16.95
CA GLU A 4 -23.71 26.90 -17.80
C GLU A 4 -23.05 25.69 -17.09
N LEU A 5 -21.95 25.90 -16.39
CA LEU A 5 -21.31 24.85 -15.57
C LEU A 5 -22.23 24.36 -14.46
N GLU A 6 -22.89 25.27 -13.75
CA GLU A 6 -23.85 24.94 -12.70
C GLU A 6 -25.05 24.15 -13.21
N GLU A 7 -25.58 24.48 -14.39
CA GLU A 7 -26.66 23.71 -15.04
C GLU A 7 -26.21 22.28 -15.39
N LYS A 8 -25.00 22.12 -15.95
CA LYS A 8 -24.43 20.80 -16.26
C LYS A 8 -24.18 19.99 -14.99
N LEU A 9 -23.67 20.60 -13.91
CA LEU A 9 -23.50 19.93 -12.62
C LEU A 9 -24.83 19.45 -12.04
N LYS A 10 -25.89 20.28 -12.08
CA LYS A 10 -27.24 19.85 -11.64
C LYS A 10 -27.77 18.66 -12.45
N SER A 11 -27.50 18.65 -13.75
CA SER A 11 -27.88 17.50 -14.60
C SER A 11 -27.15 16.22 -14.21
N ILE A 12 -25.85 16.32 -13.93
CA ILE A 12 -25.04 15.18 -13.42
C ILE A 12 -25.55 14.71 -12.06
N GLU A 13 -25.84 15.63 -11.15
CA GLU A 13 -26.41 15.30 -9.83
C GLU A 13 -27.73 14.55 -9.94
N CYS A 14 -28.62 14.99 -10.83
CA CYS A 14 -29.91 14.32 -11.09
C CYS A 14 -29.69 12.89 -11.58
N LEU A 15 -28.79 12.69 -12.54
CA LEU A 15 -28.44 11.36 -13.05
C LEU A 15 -27.88 10.46 -11.95
N LEU A 16 -26.94 10.96 -11.14
CA LEU A 16 -26.33 10.20 -10.06
C LEU A 16 -27.32 9.82 -8.97
N ARG A 17 -28.32 10.67 -8.67
CA ARG A 17 -29.37 10.35 -7.68
C ARG A 17 -30.29 9.20 -8.13
N GLY A 18 -30.48 9.03 -9.44
CA GLY A 18 -31.27 7.92 -10.00
C GLY A 18 -30.56 6.56 -10.06
N MET A 19 -29.26 6.51 -9.79
CA MET A 19 -28.46 5.30 -9.86
C MET A 19 -28.48 4.51 -8.54
N SER A 20 -28.32 3.19 -8.62
CA SER A 20 -27.98 2.35 -7.47
C SER A 20 -26.63 2.77 -6.86
N GLU A 21 -26.34 2.35 -5.63
CA GLU A 21 -25.08 2.72 -4.96
C GLU A 21 -23.83 2.26 -5.70
N ASP A 22 -23.82 1.03 -6.19
CA ASP A 22 -22.69 0.44 -6.93
C ASP A 22 -22.47 1.17 -8.28
N GLU A 23 -23.56 1.47 -9.00
CA GLU A 23 -23.49 2.24 -10.25
C GLU A 23 -23.02 3.66 -10.01
N ARG A 24 -23.55 4.32 -8.97
CA ARG A 24 -23.15 5.68 -8.59
C ARG A 24 -21.67 5.74 -8.23
N LEU A 25 -21.14 4.79 -7.44
CA LEU A 25 -19.74 4.74 -7.10
C LEU A 25 -18.86 4.50 -8.33
N SER A 26 -19.28 3.61 -9.23
CA SER A 26 -18.58 3.35 -10.48
C SER A 26 -18.55 4.60 -11.37
N THR A 27 -19.67 5.27 -11.52
CA THR A 27 -19.79 6.52 -12.30
C THR A 27 -18.96 7.65 -11.69
N LEU A 28 -19.00 7.79 -10.35
CA LEU A 28 -18.15 8.78 -9.67
C LEU A 28 -16.66 8.51 -9.86
N ASN A 29 -16.24 7.26 -9.89
CA ASN A 29 -14.85 6.91 -10.19
C ASN A 29 -14.48 7.28 -11.63
N ILE A 30 -15.37 7.05 -12.59
CA ILE A 30 -15.15 7.47 -13.99
C ILE A 30 -15.01 8.99 -14.08
N ILE A 31 -15.90 9.74 -13.41
CA ILE A 31 -15.86 11.22 -13.38
C ILE A 31 -14.53 11.69 -12.78
N ARG A 32 -14.11 11.13 -11.62
CA ARG A 32 -12.82 11.47 -11.00
C ARG A 32 -11.65 11.23 -11.93
N SER A 33 -11.61 10.06 -12.60
CA SER A 33 -10.54 9.75 -13.55
C SER A 33 -10.51 10.72 -14.74
N ARG A 34 -11.70 11.10 -15.28
CA ARG A 34 -11.78 12.07 -16.36
C ARG A 34 -11.33 13.47 -15.95
N LEU A 35 -11.69 13.91 -14.74
CA LEU A 35 -11.27 15.21 -14.21
C LEU A 35 -9.77 15.22 -13.92
N HIS A 36 -9.23 14.11 -13.45
CA HIS A 36 -7.79 13.94 -13.21
C HIS A 36 -6.96 14.10 -14.50
N GLU A 37 -7.43 13.57 -15.63
CA GLU A 37 -6.78 13.74 -16.94
C GLU A 37 -6.64 15.23 -17.34
N LEU A 38 -7.52 16.09 -16.84
CA LEU A 38 -7.53 17.54 -17.08
C LEU A 38 -6.83 18.35 -15.97
N SER A 39 -6.44 17.68 -14.88
CA SER A 39 -5.82 18.34 -13.73
C SER A 39 -4.38 18.76 -14.05
N PRO A 40 -3.94 19.94 -13.59
CA PRO A 40 -2.52 20.31 -13.62
C PRO A 40 -1.65 19.39 -12.74
N PHE A 41 -2.27 18.60 -11.86
CA PHE A 41 -1.63 17.65 -10.94
C PHE A 41 -1.83 16.19 -11.36
N LYS A 42 -2.11 15.93 -12.63
CA LYS A 42 -2.34 14.55 -13.14
C LYS A 42 -1.17 13.60 -12.95
N ASP A 43 0.05 14.12 -12.77
CA ASP A 43 1.24 13.33 -12.51
C ASP A 43 1.37 12.94 -11.02
N GLU A 44 0.52 13.53 -10.15
CA GLU A 44 0.48 13.22 -8.72
C GLU A 44 -0.63 12.20 -8.42
N PRO A 45 -0.31 10.97 -8.01
CA PRO A 45 -1.31 9.93 -7.80
C PRO A 45 -2.42 10.31 -6.81
N VAL A 46 -2.12 11.16 -5.83
CA VAL A 46 -3.09 11.61 -4.80
C VAL A 46 -4.21 12.49 -5.37
N ASP A 47 -4.01 13.09 -6.54
CA ASP A 47 -5.02 13.90 -7.21
C ASP A 47 -6.26 13.07 -7.63
N CYS A 48 -6.11 11.74 -7.75
CA CYS A 48 -7.20 10.84 -8.09
C CYS A 48 -7.38 9.72 -7.07
N VAL A 49 -8.24 9.94 -6.09
CA VAL A 49 -8.63 8.91 -5.12
C VAL A 49 -9.89 8.19 -5.62
N LEU A 50 -9.77 6.88 -5.88
CA LEU A 50 -10.85 6.01 -6.34
C LEU A 50 -11.36 5.12 -5.21
N TRP A 51 -12.67 4.86 -5.19
CA TRP A 51 -13.27 3.89 -4.28
C TRP A 51 -13.30 2.52 -4.94
N ILE A 52 -12.50 1.59 -4.42
CA ILE A 52 -12.30 0.25 -4.98
C ILE A 52 -12.87 -0.79 -4.01
N LYS A 53 -13.57 -1.81 -4.53
CA LYS A 53 -14.06 -2.93 -3.71
C LYS A 53 -12.89 -3.56 -2.95
N ALA A 54 -13.01 -3.68 -1.63
CA ALA A 54 -11.97 -4.23 -0.76
C ALA A 54 -11.57 -5.67 -1.17
N SER A 55 -12.49 -6.42 -1.80
CA SER A 55 -12.24 -7.75 -2.35
C SER A 55 -11.22 -7.77 -3.50
N LYS A 56 -11.06 -6.64 -4.22
CA LYS A 56 -10.09 -6.50 -5.31
C LYS A 56 -8.69 -6.11 -4.82
N LEU A 57 -8.56 -5.71 -3.54
CA LEU A 57 -7.28 -5.36 -2.94
C LEU A 57 -6.60 -6.59 -2.36
N LYS A 58 -5.38 -6.83 -2.78
CA LYS A 58 -4.52 -7.90 -2.28
C LYS A 58 -3.38 -7.30 -1.48
N ALA A 59 -3.06 -7.94 -0.36
CA ALA A 59 -1.83 -7.64 0.37
C ALA A 59 -0.63 -7.87 -0.54
N ASN A 60 0.41 -7.08 -0.35
CA ASN A 60 1.73 -7.43 -0.83
C ASN A 60 2.27 -8.52 0.12
N GLU A 61 2.86 -9.57 -0.42
CA GLU A 61 3.51 -10.65 0.34
C GLU A 61 4.71 -10.12 1.16
N TYR A 62 5.19 -8.94 0.81
CA TYR A 62 6.30 -8.22 1.43
C TYR A 62 5.85 -7.02 2.25
N ASN A 63 5.07 -7.23 3.29
CA ASN A 63 4.82 -6.16 4.24
C ASN A 63 5.70 -6.34 5.47
N PRO A 64 6.85 -5.64 5.58
CA PRO A 64 7.76 -5.77 6.71
C PRO A 64 7.21 -5.16 8.01
N ASN A 65 6.08 -4.45 7.94
CA ASN A 65 5.53 -3.74 9.09
C ASN A 65 4.62 -4.65 9.90
N ILE A 66 5.06 -4.98 11.10
CA ILE A 66 4.25 -5.59 12.15
C ILE A 66 3.77 -4.45 13.06
N MET A 67 2.45 -4.30 13.17
CA MET A 67 1.84 -3.31 14.04
C MET A 67 1.47 -3.95 15.38
N ALA A 68 1.91 -3.36 16.50
CA ALA A 68 1.56 -3.84 17.83
C ALA A 68 0.04 -3.76 18.09
N PRO A 69 -0.53 -4.62 18.94
CA PRO A 69 -1.98 -4.63 19.20
C PRO A 69 -2.54 -3.27 19.68
N THR A 70 -1.75 -2.51 20.43
CA THR A 70 -2.13 -1.17 20.88
C THR A 70 -2.23 -0.19 19.73
N GLU A 71 -1.25 -0.20 18.82
CA GLU A 71 -1.24 0.63 17.62
C GLU A 71 -2.39 0.27 16.67
N GLN A 72 -2.70 -1.03 16.54
CA GLN A 72 -3.87 -1.49 15.77
C GLN A 72 -5.18 -0.93 16.34
N ARG A 73 -5.33 -0.87 17.67
CA ARG A 73 -6.50 -0.27 18.32
C ARG A 73 -6.58 1.23 18.07
N LEU A 74 -5.46 1.95 18.21
CA LEU A 74 -5.40 3.39 17.93
C LEU A 74 -5.77 3.69 16.47
N LEU A 75 -5.22 2.94 15.52
CA LEU A 75 -5.58 3.08 14.11
C LEU A 75 -7.07 2.82 13.88
N TYR A 76 -7.64 1.79 14.49
CA TYR A 76 -9.06 1.49 14.38
C TYR A 76 -9.92 2.63 14.94
N THR A 77 -9.56 3.17 16.10
CA THR A 77 -10.25 4.32 16.71
C THR A 77 -10.19 5.55 15.81
N SER A 78 -9.01 5.90 15.28
CA SER A 78 -8.86 7.01 14.33
C SER A 78 -9.74 6.81 13.08
N LEU A 79 -9.74 5.62 12.49
CA LEU A 79 -10.59 5.33 11.34
C LEU A 79 -12.09 5.40 11.65
N LEU A 80 -12.50 5.08 12.88
CA LEU A 80 -13.89 5.22 13.32
C LEU A 80 -14.28 6.69 13.52
N THR A 81 -13.41 7.48 14.14
CA THR A 81 -13.69 8.86 14.54
C THR A 81 -13.54 9.83 13.35
N GLU A 82 -12.44 9.73 12.63
CA GLU A 82 -12.04 10.71 11.62
C GLU A 82 -12.29 10.22 10.19
N GLY A 83 -12.47 8.90 10.00
CA GLY A 83 -12.56 8.28 8.68
C GLY A 83 -11.20 8.02 8.04
N TYR A 84 -11.22 7.74 6.73
CA TYR A 84 -10.01 7.58 5.94
C TYR A 84 -9.47 8.94 5.52
N THR A 85 -8.55 9.50 6.26
CA THR A 85 -7.84 10.74 5.93
C THR A 85 -6.70 10.51 4.93
N GLN A 86 -6.19 9.28 4.85
CA GLN A 86 -5.16 8.87 3.90
C GLN A 86 -5.63 7.64 3.12
N PRO A 87 -5.59 7.66 1.79
CA PRO A 87 -5.97 6.51 0.97
C PRO A 87 -4.95 5.37 1.08
N VAL A 88 -5.37 4.18 0.70
CA VAL A 88 -4.48 3.05 0.45
C VAL A 88 -3.77 3.29 -0.88
N VAL A 89 -2.46 3.05 -0.93
CA VAL A 89 -1.66 3.16 -2.16
C VAL A 89 -1.51 1.78 -2.77
N ALA A 90 -1.85 1.63 -4.04
CA ALA A 90 -1.80 0.34 -4.72
C ALA A 90 -1.32 0.47 -6.16
N THR A 91 -0.76 -0.61 -6.69
CA THR A 91 -0.48 -0.77 -8.12
C THR A 91 -1.58 -1.59 -8.77
N LYS A 92 -1.92 -1.26 -10.01
CA LYS A 92 -2.93 -1.98 -10.80
C LYS A 92 -2.31 -3.24 -11.40
N GLY A 93 -2.89 -4.40 -11.11
CA GLY A 93 -2.63 -5.65 -11.81
C GLY A 93 -3.75 -5.99 -12.81
N LEU A 94 -3.67 -7.14 -13.46
CA LEU A 94 -4.65 -7.55 -14.48
C LEU A 94 -6.08 -7.71 -13.93
N LYS A 95 -6.24 -8.30 -12.74
CA LYS A 95 -7.55 -8.59 -12.12
C LYS A 95 -7.70 -8.04 -10.71
N SER A 96 -6.65 -7.48 -10.12
CA SER A 96 -6.61 -7.03 -8.73
C SER A 96 -5.63 -5.89 -8.57
N PHE A 97 -5.68 -5.23 -7.42
CA PHE A 97 -4.75 -4.19 -7.03
C PHE A 97 -3.85 -4.71 -5.91
N THR A 98 -2.55 -4.52 -6.04
CA THR A 98 -1.58 -4.92 -5.01
C THR A 98 -1.25 -3.71 -4.15
N VAL A 99 -1.47 -3.83 -2.85
CA VAL A 99 -1.23 -2.75 -1.90
C VAL A 99 0.27 -2.53 -1.72
N VAL A 100 0.69 -1.29 -1.87
CA VAL A 100 2.07 -0.82 -1.69
C VAL A 100 2.23 -0.15 -0.33
N ASP A 101 1.25 0.69 0.05
CA ASP A 101 1.18 1.35 1.37
C ASP A 101 -0.24 1.35 1.91
N GLY A 102 -0.37 1.45 3.24
CA GLY A 102 -1.67 1.45 3.92
C GLY A 102 -2.23 0.05 4.16
N TYR A 103 -1.39 -0.97 4.22
CA TYR A 103 -1.79 -2.36 4.51
C TYR A 103 -2.69 -2.47 5.74
N HIS A 104 -2.29 -1.90 6.87
CA HIS A 104 -3.07 -1.97 8.11
C HIS A 104 -4.41 -1.22 7.98
N ARG A 105 -4.45 -0.08 7.27
CA ARG A 105 -5.71 0.62 6.95
C ARG A 105 -6.63 -0.26 6.10
N MET A 106 -6.07 -0.91 5.07
CA MET A 106 -6.81 -1.87 4.25
C MET A 106 -7.38 -3.01 5.11
N GLN A 107 -6.57 -3.61 5.98
CA GLN A 107 -7.00 -4.71 6.84
C GLN A 107 -8.13 -4.28 7.78
N GLN A 108 -8.04 -3.11 8.41
CA GLN A 108 -9.10 -2.59 9.27
C GLN A 108 -10.42 -2.40 8.49
N GLY A 109 -10.39 -1.74 7.34
CA GLY A 109 -11.58 -1.48 6.54
C GLY A 109 -12.17 -2.74 5.90
N LYS A 110 -11.35 -3.74 5.62
CA LYS A 110 -11.77 -5.01 5.01
C LYS A 110 -12.40 -5.97 6.03
N HIS A 111 -11.87 -6.02 7.26
CA HIS A 111 -12.21 -7.07 8.23
C HIS A 111 -13.01 -6.56 9.44
N LYS A 112 -12.95 -5.29 9.80
CA LYS A 112 -13.74 -4.76 10.92
C LYS A 112 -15.19 -4.49 10.49
N PRO A 113 -16.19 -5.17 11.07
CA PRO A 113 -17.58 -5.11 10.60
C PRO A 113 -18.12 -3.68 10.49
N VAL A 114 -17.94 -2.86 11.54
CA VAL A 114 -18.44 -1.47 11.57
C VAL A 114 -17.85 -0.62 10.44
N LEU A 115 -16.53 -0.73 10.19
CA LEU A 115 -15.88 -0.01 9.09
C LEU A 115 -16.36 -0.53 7.73
N ARG A 116 -16.45 -1.85 7.58
CA ARG A 116 -16.88 -2.48 6.33
C ARG A 116 -18.31 -2.07 5.95
N GLU A 117 -19.21 -2.04 6.91
CA GLU A 117 -20.60 -1.60 6.72
C GLU A 117 -20.66 -0.12 6.32
N ARG A 118 -20.01 0.77 7.10
CA ARG A 118 -19.93 2.21 6.81
C ARG A 118 -19.36 2.49 5.42
N LEU A 119 -18.35 1.75 5.01
CA LEU A 119 -17.66 1.89 3.73
C LEU A 119 -18.31 1.07 2.60
N LYS A 120 -19.39 0.35 2.89
CA LYS A 120 -20.12 -0.48 1.90
C LYS A 120 -19.21 -1.47 1.15
N GLY A 121 -18.15 -1.92 1.81
CA GLY A 121 -17.14 -2.82 1.25
C GLY A 121 -16.17 -2.18 0.28
N TYR A 122 -16.10 -0.85 0.19
CA TYR A 122 -15.14 -0.11 -0.63
C TYR A 122 -14.06 0.52 0.23
N LEU A 123 -12.90 0.78 -0.37
CA LEU A 123 -11.79 1.50 0.26
C LEU A 123 -11.28 2.60 -0.67
N PRO A 124 -10.84 3.76 -0.12
CA PRO A 124 -10.22 4.80 -0.92
C PRO A 124 -8.82 4.38 -1.33
N VAL A 125 -8.54 4.44 -2.62
CA VAL A 125 -7.29 3.94 -3.22
C VAL A 125 -6.71 4.98 -4.16
N VAL A 126 -5.43 5.19 -4.04
CA VAL A 126 -4.59 5.90 -5.00
C VAL A 126 -3.84 4.87 -5.83
N ILE A 127 -3.85 5.01 -7.14
CA ILE A 127 -3.20 4.05 -8.04
C ILE A 127 -1.87 4.64 -8.49
N LEU A 128 -0.78 3.91 -8.21
CA LEU A 128 0.54 4.26 -8.76
C LEU A 128 0.60 3.83 -10.24
N HIS A 129 0.90 4.77 -11.10
CA HIS A 129 1.18 4.53 -12.49
C HIS A 129 2.66 4.14 -12.63
N HIS A 130 3.01 2.91 -12.28
CA HIS A 130 4.29 2.34 -12.67
C HIS A 130 4.09 1.65 -14.02
N GLU A 131 4.51 2.31 -15.08
CA GLU A 131 4.73 1.64 -16.35
C GLU A 131 5.82 0.59 -16.12
N SER A 132 5.45 -0.68 -16.26
CA SER A 132 6.34 -1.84 -16.47
C SER A 132 7.48 -2.07 -15.45
N GLY A 133 7.27 -1.83 -14.16
CA GLY A 133 8.21 -2.29 -13.14
C GLY A 133 8.05 -3.78 -12.88
N GLY A 134 9.14 -4.56 -12.96
CA GLY A 134 9.20 -5.96 -12.55
C GLY A 134 8.85 -6.15 -11.08
N GLU A 135 8.88 -7.41 -10.62
CA GLU A 135 8.59 -7.75 -9.21
C GLU A 135 9.52 -7.01 -8.23
N GLY A 136 10.80 -6.83 -8.60
CA GLY A 136 11.78 -6.11 -7.81
C GLY A 136 11.43 -4.63 -7.60
N GLU A 137 10.97 -3.93 -8.65
CA GLU A 137 10.58 -2.52 -8.53
C GLU A 137 9.35 -2.35 -7.65
N ARG A 138 8.36 -3.25 -7.73
CA ARG A 138 7.17 -3.22 -6.85
C ARG A 138 7.55 -3.44 -5.39
N ARG A 139 8.48 -4.38 -5.12
CA ARG A 139 9.01 -4.62 -3.77
C ARG A 139 9.76 -3.41 -3.24
N ALA A 140 10.64 -2.82 -4.04
CA ALA A 140 11.39 -1.62 -3.68
C ALA A 140 10.46 -0.42 -3.42
N ALA A 141 9.42 -0.21 -4.23
CA ALA A 141 8.42 0.84 -3.99
C ALA A 141 7.73 0.67 -2.63
N THR A 142 7.31 -0.57 -2.29
CA THR A 142 6.71 -0.86 -0.98
C THR A 142 7.64 -0.47 0.16
N VAL A 143 8.93 -0.79 0.05
CA VAL A 143 9.90 -0.49 1.09
C VAL A 143 10.20 1.00 1.18
N ARG A 144 10.38 1.70 0.04
CA ARG A 144 10.55 3.17 0.06
C ARG A 144 9.40 3.86 0.78
N HIS A 145 8.15 3.51 0.47
CA HIS A 145 6.97 4.08 1.13
C HIS A 145 6.94 3.76 2.63
N ASN A 146 7.32 2.56 3.01
CA ASN A 146 7.30 2.13 4.41
C ASN A 146 8.49 2.70 5.18
N ARG A 147 9.71 2.68 4.62
CA ARG A 147 10.93 3.13 5.29
C ARG A 147 10.92 4.63 5.61
N ALA A 148 10.30 5.44 4.77
CA ALA A 148 10.13 6.85 5.03
C ALA A 148 9.28 7.16 6.29
N ARG A 149 8.60 6.17 6.88
CA ARG A 149 7.62 6.36 7.96
C ARG A 149 7.94 5.65 9.29
N GLY A 150 9.06 4.93 9.43
CA GLY A 150 9.35 4.28 10.72
C GLY A 150 10.39 3.16 10.69
N GLN A 151 10.58 2.53 11.87
CA GLN A 151 11.53 1.44 12.06
C GLN A 151 11.00 0.13 11.46
N HIS A 152 11.86 -0.62 10.79
CA HIS A 152 11.53 -1.93 10.22
C HIS A 152 12.19 -3.05 11.02
N ALA A 153 11.53 -4.20 11.07
CA ALA A 153 12.13 -5.42 11.59
C ALA A 153 13.33 -5.82 10.71
N VAL A 154 14.51 -5.94 11.31
CA VAL A 154 15.77 -6.28 10.62
C VAL A 154 15.65 -7.56 9.81
N ALA A 155 14.96 -8.58 10.35
CA ALA A 155 14.71 -9.85 9.66
C ALA A 155 13.96 -9.66 8.33
N ALA A 156 12.85 -8.91 8.33
CA ALA A 156 12.07 -8.67 7.10
C ALA A 156 12.86 -7.87 6.05
N MET A 157 13.73 -6.96 6.49
CA MET A 157 14.60 -6.21 5.59
C MET A 157 15.71 -7.08 5.00
N SER A 158 16.27 -8.01 5.79
CA SER A 158 17.30 -8.93 5.29
C SER A 158 16.73 -9.91 4.25
N GLU A 159 15.52 -10.44 4.46
CA GLU A 159 14.83 -11.27 3.47
C GLU A 159 14.56 -10.51 2.17
N LEU A 160 14.08 -9.28 2.26
CA LEU A 160 13.86 -8.45 1.08
C LEU A 160 15.14 -8.21 0.27
N VAL A 161 16.24 -7.81 0.93
CA VAL A 161 17.54 -7.58 0.28
C VAL A 161 18.04 -8.85 -0.41
N ARG A 162 17.88 -10.01 0.24
CA ARG A 162 18.18 -11.31 -0.34
C ARG A 162 17.37 -11.57 -1.61
N ASP A 163 16.07 -11.33 -1.56
CA ASP A 163 15.18 -11.60 -2.69
C ASP A 163 15.44 -10.67 -3.87
N LEU A 164 15.73 -9.38 -3.62
CA LEU A 164 16.16 -8.45 -4.66
C LEU A 164 17.49 -8.93 -5.31
N SER A 165 18.42 -9.44 -4.51
CA SER A 165 19.65 -10.04 -5.03
C SER A 165 19.38 -11.26 -5.90
N ARG A 166 18.45 -12.17 -5.51
CA ARG A 166 18.01 -13.32 -6.31
C ARG A 166 17.32 -12.90 -7.61
N LEU A 167 16.66 -11.74 -7.62
CA LEU A 167 16.10 -11.12 -8.83
C LEU A 167 17.14 -10.40 -9.71
N GLY A 168 18.44 -10.53 -9.37
CA GLY A 168 19.54 -10.00 -10.16
C GLY A 168 19.87 -8.53 -9.91
N TRP A 169 19.36 -7.95 -8.81
CA TRP A 169 19.71 -6.57 -8.46
C TRP A 169 21.12 -6.48 -7.87
N SER A 170 21.90 -5.49 -8.34
CA SER A 170 23.19 -5.17 -7.72
C SER A 170 23.01 -4.49 -6.36
N ASP A 171 24.04 -4.55 -5.52
CA ASP A 171 24.04 -3.91 -4.20
C ASP A 171 23.90 -2.39 -4.31
N GLU A 172 24.51 -1.78 -5.34
CA GLU A 172 24.37 -0.35 -5.64
C GLU A 172 22.93 0.02 -5.96
N ARG A 173 22.27 -0.78 -6.81
CA ARG A 173 20.87 -0.56 -7.16
C ARG A 173 19.98 -0.72 -5.94
N THR A 174 20.20 -1.77 -5.16
CA THR A 174 19.43 -2.05 -3.93
C THR A 174 19.61 -0.92 -2.92
N ALA A 175 20.84 -0.48 -2.68
CA ALA A 175 21.15 0.64 -1.79
C ALA A 175 20.45 1.92 -2.22
N LYS A 176 20.54 2.30 -3.49
CA LYS A 176 19.91 3.49 -4.05
C LYS A 176 18.39 3.45 -3.95
N GLU A 177 17.78 2.33 -4.34
CA GLU A 177 16.33 2.19 -4.40
C GLU A 177 15.67 2.08 -3.02
N LEU A 178 16.38 1.51 -2.03
CA LEU A 178 15.89 1.37 -0.66
C LEU A 178 16.34 2.51 0.27
N GLY A 179 17.13 3.46 -0.22
CA GLY A 179 17.69 4.54 0.60
C GLY A 179 18.61 4.02 1.71
N MET A 180 19.44 3.02 1.40
CA MET A 180 20.40 2.38 2.29
C MET A 180 21.83 2.74 1.90
N ASP A 181 22.75 2.60 2.87
CA ASP A 181 24.19 2.55 2.55
C ASP A 181 24.57 1.17 2.04
N LYS A 182 25.65 1.09 1.23
CA LYS A 182 26.15 -0.20 0.73
C LYS A 182 26.52 -1.16 1.87
N ASP A 183 27.09 -0.64 2.95
CA ASP A 183 27.43 -1.42 4.14
C ASP A 183 26.19 -1.99 4.83
N GLU A 184 25.09 -1.25 4.84
CA GLU A 184 23.81 -1.71 5.38
C GLU A 184 23.24 -2.86 4.54
N VAL A 185 23.28 -2.75 3.21
CA VAL A 185 22.87 -3.83 2.28
C VAL A 185 23.71 -5.08 2.52
N LEU A 186 25.03 -4.93 2.67
CA LEU A 186 25.95 -6.05 2.93
C LEU A 186 25.63 -6.73 4.26
N ARG A 187 25.41 -5.96 5.34
CA ARG A 187 25.03 -6.51 6.67
C ARG A 187 23.71 -7.29 6.60
N LEU A 188 22.71 -6.76 5.90
CA LEU A 188 21.43 -7.44 5.74
C LEU A 188 21.55 -8.75 4.95
N LYS A 189 22.43 -8.80 3.94
CA LYS A 189 22.75 -10.04 3.22
C LYS A 189 23.44 -11.05 4.13
N GLN A 190 24.38 -10.60 4.97
CA GLN A 190 25.07 -11.47 5.93
C GLN A 190 24.08 -12.07 6.93
N ILE A 191 23.14 -11.29 7.45
CA ILE A 191 22.10 -11.78 8.38
C ILE A 191 21.24 -12.86 7.72
N SER A 192 20.79 -12.66 6.48
CA SER A 192 20.00 -13.67 5.77
C SER A 192 20.83 -14.91 5.38
N GLY A 193 22.09 -14.72 4.99
CA GLY A 193 23.01 -15.83 4.68
C GLY A 193 23.35 -16.68 5.90
N LEU A 194 23.59 -16.06 7.06
CA LEU A 194 23.79 -16.79 8.30
C LEU A 194 22.54 -17.57 8.72
N ALA A 195 21.34 -16.99 8.58
CA ALA A 195 20.10 -17.69 8.88
C ALA A 195 19.89 -18.93 7.97
N GLU A 196 20.29 -18.85 6.69
CA GLU A 196 20.24 -20.01 5.78
C GLU A 196 21.29 -21.08 6.11
N MET A 197 22.49 -20.68 6.52
CA MET A 197 23.57 -21.63 6.88
C MET A 197 23.28 -22.39 8.18
N PHE A 198 22.55 -21.79 9.11
CA PHE A 198 22.29 -22.36 10.43
C PHE A 198 20.80 -22.73 10.65
N GLY A 199 19.97 -22.63 9.62
CA GLY A 199 18.52 -22.88 9.72
C GLY A 199 18.15 -24.32 10.07
N ASP A 200 19.04 -25.29 9.80
CA ASP A 200 18.85 -26.71 10.12
C ASP A 200 19.59 -27.16 11.40
N GLU A 201 20.32 -26.27 12.09
CA GLU A 201 20.99 -26.59 13.32
C GLU A 201 20.13 -26.24 14.54
N SER A 202 19.85 -27.21 15.40
CA SER A 202 19.27 -26.95 16.71
C SER A 202 20.28 -26.23 17.59
N PHE A 203 20.09 -24.91 17.78
CA PHE A 203 20.89 -24.16 18.74
C PHE A 203 20.65 -24.71 20.15
N SER A 204 21.72 -25.20 20.79
CA SER A 204 21.71 -25.49 22.22
C SER A 204 21.47 -24.20 22.99
N GLU A 205 20.57 -24.22 23.99
CA GLU A 205 20.34 -23.07 24.87
C GLU A 205 21.69 -22.57 25.42
N ALA A 206 22.00 -21.30 25.15
CA ALA A 206 23.22 -20.70 25.66
C ALA A 206 23.11 -20.50 27.17
N TRP A 207 23.95 -21.20 27.89
CA TRP A 207 24.47 -20.95 29.24
C TRP A 207 23.61 -20.09 30.15
N THR A 208 22.81 -20.71 31.01
CA THR A 208 22.41 -20.10 32.29
C THR A 208 23.68 -20.01 33.17
N VAL A 209 24.15 -18.80 33.40
CA VAL A 209 25.13 -18.54 34.44
C VAL A 209 24.37 -18.63 35.79
N GLU A 210 24.71 -19.62 36.62
CA GLU A 210 24.32 -19.67 38.03
C GLU A 210 24.91 -18.51 38.82
#